data_717e895ba704296dec0ccebcb560775c
#
_entry.id   717e895ba704296dec0ccebcb560775c
#
_cell.length_a   1.000
_cell.length_b   1.000
_cell.length_c   1.000
_cell.angle_alpha   90.00
_cell.angle_beta   90.00
_cell.angle_gamma   90.00
#
_symmetry.space_group_name_H-M   'P 1'
#
loop_
_entity.id
_entity.type
_entity.pdbx_description
1 polymer ?
#
loop_
_entity_poly.entity_id
_entity_poly.type
_entity_poly.pdbx_seq_one_letter_code
_entity_poly.pdbx_strand_id
1 'polypeptide(L)'
;YGSASRKNTKPQAQIGLGCIYDVMNRMILESDCNKVKFDEMRLAEKQLERIPETIGNIPFIIIMDRGYPSTPAFIHMMDKGIKFIVRLKSSDYKKEQSSLSENDQLVKIKLDKSRIRHYEGTIDGERMKELGEISLRMIKIPLENESLEVLATNLSEIEFSTNEIKELYHMRWGIMPISA
;
A
#
# COMPACT_ATOMS: atom_id res chain seq x y z
N TYR A 1 -0.17 21.88 15.82
CA TYR A 1 1.23 21.64 15.43
C TYR A 1 1.82 20.61 16.40
N GLY A 2 2.44 19.53 15.86
CA GLY A 2 3.21 18.56 16.64
C GLY A 2 4.65 19.07 16.79
N SER A 3 5.31 18.74 17.90
CA SER A 3 6.74 18.94 18.05
C SER A 3 7.45 17.59 18.06
N ALA A 4 8.46 17.39 17.24
CA ALA A 4 9.39 16.27 17.36
C ALA A 4 10.72 16.83 17.83
N SER A 5 11.24 16.31 18.96
CA SER A 5 12.60 16.59 19.41
C SER A 5 13.41 15.29 19.36
N ARG A 6 14.56 15.30 18.67
CA ARG A 6 15.63 14.33 18.96
C ARG A 6 16.28 14.78 20.27
N LYS A 7 16.73 13.81 21.11
CA LYS A 7 17.53 14.13 22.31
C LYS A 7 18.61 15.14 21.91
N ASN A 8 18.64 16.33 22.55
CA ASN A 8 19.57 17.46 22.36
C ASN A 8 19.29 18.43 21.18
N THR A 9 18.09 18.46 20.59
CA THR A 9 17.73 19.51 19.61
C THR A 9 16.58 20.38 20.14
N LYS A 10 16.56 21.65 19.79
CA LYS A 10 15.42 22.54 20.11
C LYS A 10 14.14 21.97 19.50
N PRO A 11 13.00 22.02 20.20
CA PRO A 11 11.71 21.61 19.64
C PRO A 11 11.44 22.37 18.34
N GLN A 12 11.19 21.64 17.26
CA GLN A 12 10.79 22.23 15.98
C GLN A 12 9.33 21.89 15.70
N ALA A 13 8.58 22.88 15.23
CA ALA A 13 7.23 22.64 14.74
C ALA A 13 7.30 21.78 13.47
N GLN A 14 6.57 20.67 13.46
CA GLN A 14 6.51 19.76 12.32
C GLN A 14 5.06 19.44 11.98
N ILE A 15 4.79 19.21 10.71
CA ILE A 15 3.53 18.70 10.21
C ILE A 15 3.80 17.43 9.40
N GLY A 16 2.85 16.50 9.41
CA GLY A 16 2.82 15.38 8.48
C GLY A 16 2.07 15.82 7.22
N LEU A 17 2.65 15.56 6.06
CA LEU A 17 2.01 15.76 4.76
C LEU A 17 1.79 14.40 4.12
N GLY A 18 0.54 14.08 3.78
CA GLY A 18 0.20 12.94 2.92
C GLY A 18 -0.29 13.45 1.58
N CYS A 19 0.12 12.82 0.50
CA CYS A 19 -0.37 13.17 -0.83
C CYS A 19 -0.51 11.93 -1.73
N ILE A 20 -1.46 12.01 -2.67
CA ILE A 20 -1.54 11.12 -3.82
C ILE A 20 -0.97 11.89 -5.01
N TYR A 21 0.03 11.29 -5.63
CA TYR A 21 0.77 11.89 -6.72
C TYR A 21 0.59 11.06 -8.00
N ASP A 22 0.17 11.72 -9.08
CA ASP A 22 0.12 11.13 -10.41
C ASP A 22 1.52 11.14 -11.02
N VAL A 23 2.13 9.95 -11.11
CA VAL A 23 3.50 9.80 -11.61
C VAL A 23 3.61 10.03 -13.11
N MET A 24 2.53 9.82 -13.86
CA MET A 24 2.50 10.00 -15.32
C MET A 24 2.41 11.48 -15.69
N ASN A 25 1.52 12.22 -15.02
CA ASN A 25 1.29 13.64 -15.28
C ASN A 25 2.12 14.56 -14.36
N ARG A 26 2.87 13.99 -13.41
CA ARG A 26 3.75 14.71 -12.48
C ARG A 26 3.02 15.78 -11.66
N MET A 27 1.85 15.44 -11.16
CA MET A 27 1.02 16.36 -10.37
C MET A 27 0.46 15.74 -9.11
N ILE A 28 0.21 16.56 -8.11
CA ILE A 28 -0.48 16.14 -6.88
C ILE A 28 -1.97 16.17 -7.18
N LEU A 29 -2.64 15.02 -6.98
CA LEU A 29 -4.09 14.88 -7.11
C LEU A 29 -4.80 15.22 -5.79
N GLU A 30 -4.26 14.75 -4.67
CA GLU A 30 -4.81 14.95 -3.33
C GLU A 30 -3.68 15.25 -2.35
N SER A 31 -3.94 16.12 -1.37
CA SER A 31 -3.00 16.38 -0.29
C SER A 31 -3.69 16.76 1.00
N ASP A 32 -3.18 16.28 2.13
CA ASP A 32 -3.63 16.62 3.47
C ASP A 32 -2.47 16.89 4.41
N CYS A 33 -2.64 17.90 5.26
CA CYS A 33 -1.72 18.25 6.34
C CYS A 33 -2.26 17.75 7.68
N ASN A 34 -1.45 17.02 8.43
CA ASN A 34 -1.81 16.47 9.72
C ASN A 34 -0.74 16.74 10.78
N LYS A 35 -1.06 16.48 12.06
CA LYS A 35 -0.08 16.47 13.14
C LYS A 35 0.97 15.39 12.88
N VAL A 36 2.20 15.58 13.36
CA VAL A 36 3.36 14.69 13.12
C VAL A 36 3.09 13.20 13.41
N LYS A 37 2.22 12.90 14.35
CA LYS A 37 1.80 11.51 14.63
C LYS A 37 0.37 11.32 14.14
N PHE A 38 0.23 10.87 12.92
CA PHE A 38 -1.06 10.50 12.31
C PHE A 38 -0.97 9.09 11.74
N ASP A 39 -2.12 8.49 11.56
CA ASP A 39 -2.24 7.20 10.88
C ASP A 39 -2.20 7.42 9.37
N GLU A 40 -1.05 7.10 8.76
CA GLU A 40 -0.81 7.28 7.32
C GLU A 40 -1.80 6.46 6.49
N MET A 41 -2.18 5.27 6.97
CA MET A 41 -3.15 4.43 6.26
C MET A 41 -4.53 5.07 6.19
N ARG A 42 -5.05 5.54 7.36
CA ARG A 42 -6.35 6.23 7.39
C ARG A 42 -6.37 7.50 6.56
N LEU A 43 -5.22 8.18 6.49
CA LEU A 43 -5.10 9.35 5.64
C LEU A 43 -5.19 8.96 4.16
N ALA A 44 -4.43 7.94 3.76
CA ALA A 44 -4.46 7.42 2.39
C ALA A 44 -5.86 6.92 1.99
N GLU A 45 -6.57 6.21 2.87
CA GLU A 45 -7.96 5.77 2.63
C GLU A 45 -8.89 6.95 2.35
N LYS A 46 -8.85 8.00 3.18
CA LYS A 46 -9.65 9.22 2.96
C LYS A 46 -9.31 9.93 1.66
N GLN A 47 -8.03 9.98 1.30
CA GLN A 47 -7.60 10.56 0.03
C GLN A 47 -8.09 9.73 -1.15
N LEU A 48 -8.01 8.40 -1.08
CA LEU A 48 -8.54 7.48 -2.10
C LEU A 48 -10.06 7.63 -2.30
N GLU A 49 -10.80 7.94 -1.25
CA GLU A 49 -12.24 8.20 -1.36
C GLU A 49 -12.56 9.45 -2.19
N ARG A 50 -11.68 10.45 -2.19
CA ARG A 50 -11.86 11.71 -2.94
C ARG A 50 -11.30 11.66 -4.38
N ILE A 51 -10.47 10.68 -4.71
CA ILE A 51 -9.88 10.56 -6.06
C ILE A 51 -10.93 10.61 -7.18
N PRO A 52 -12.09 9.92 -7.08
CA PRO A 52 -13.12 10.01 -8.13
C PRO A 52 -13.67 11.43 -8.35
N GLU A 53 -13.65 12.28 -7.32
CA GLU A 53 -14.07 13.70 -7.45
C GLU A 53 -13.04 14.49 -8.27
N THR A 54 -11.77 14.12 -8.18
CA THR A 54 -10.66 14.81 -8.85
C THR A 54 -10.47 14.34 -10.29
N ILE A 55 -10.53 13.03 -10.55
CA ILE A 55 -10.23 12.45 -11.88
C ILE A 55 -11.44 11.81 -12.57
N GLY A 56 -12.62 11.81 -11.95
CA GLY A 56 -13.82 11.15 -12.47
C GLY A 56 -13.65 9.63 -12.50
N ASN A 57 -14.16 9.01 -13.57
CA ASN A 57 -14.14 7.55 -13.75
C ASN A 57 -12.89 7.04 -14.51
N ILE A 58 -11.81 7.79 -14.51
CA ILE A 58 -10.56 7.36 -15.15
C ILE A 58 -9.97 6.19 -14.38
N PRO A 59 -9.69 5.04 -15.03
CA PRO A 59 -9.03 3.92 -14.38
C PRO A 59 -7.63 4.30 -13.89
N PHE A 60 -7.28 3.87 -12.68
CA PHE A 60 -5.96 4.12 -12.09
C PHE A 60 -5.45 2.92 -11.30
N ILE A 61 -4.15 2.88 -11.08
CA ILE A 61 -3.47 1.90 -10.24
C ILE A 61 -2.77 2.66 -9.12
N ILE A 62 -3.04 2.28 -7.87
CA ILE A 62 -2.35 2.83 -6.70
C ILE A 62 -1.05 2.06 -6.46
N ILE A 63 0.04 2.79 -6.31
CA ILE A 63 1.35 2.22 -5.99
C ILE A 63 1.76 2.71 -4.60
N MET A 64 1.98 1.76 -3.68
CA MET A 64 2.29 2.05 -2.29
C MET A 64 3.58 1.38 -1.83
N ASP A 65 4.30 2.04 -0.92
CA ASP A 65 5.49 1.46 -0.28
C ASP A 65 5.10 0.61 0.94
N ARG A 66 6.09 -0.05 1.52
CA ARG A 66 6.02 -0.99 2.66
C ARG A 66 5.47 -0.42 3.97
N GLY A 67 5.07 0.83 4.01
CA GLY A 67 4.40 1.45 5.16
C GLY A 67 2.90 1.14 5.22
N TYR A 68 2.30 0.80 4.10
CA TYR A 68 0.85 0.75 3.90
C TYR A 68 0.19 -0.65 3.91
N PRO A 69 0.89 -1.81 3.81
CA PRO A 69 0.21 -3.11 3.72
C PRO A 69 -0.56 -3.44 4.99
N SER A 70 -1.87 -3.59 4.87
CA SER A 70 -2.71 -4.20 5.90
C SER A 70 -3.83 -5.00 5.24
N THR A 71 -4.30 -6.05 5.91
CA THR A 71 -5.39 -6.87 5.37
C THR A 71 -6.68 -6.07 5.13
N PRO A 72 -7.14 -5.22 6.07
CA PRO A 72 -8.29 -4.36 5.83
C PRO A 72 -8.12 -3.42 4.64
N ALA A 73 -6.94 -2.82 4.47
CA ALA A 73 -6.70 -1.92 3.34
C ALA A 73 -6.80 -2.64 1.99
N PHE A 74 -6.27 -3.87 1.90
CA PHE A 74 -6.42 -4.68 0.68
C PHE A 74 -7.88 -5.00 0.40
N ILE A 75 -8.64 -5.42 1.42
CA ILE A 75 -10.06 -5.71 1.29
C ILE A 75 -10.82 -4.45 0.85
N HIS A 76 -10.58 -3.31 1.49
CA HIS A 76 -11.22 -2.05 1.16
C HIS A 76 -10.96 -1.62 -0.29
N MET A 77 -9.72 -1.72 -0.76
CA MET A 77 -9.39 -1.43 -2.16
C MET A 77 -10.07 -2.42 -3.13
N MET A 78 -10.07 -3.72 -2.80
CA MET A 78 -10.74 -4.73 -3.62
C MET A 78 -12.25 -4.53 -3.68
N ASP A 79 -12.90 -4.25 -2.56
CA ASP A 79 -14.34 -3.99 -2.48
C ASP A 79 -14.74 -2.75 -3.31
N LYS A 80 -13.86 -1.76 -3.43
CA LYS A 80 -14.04 -0.58 -4.27
C LYS A 80 -13.56 -0.75 -5.72
N GLY A 81 -13.05 -1.91 -6.10
CA GLY A 81 -12.51 -2.16 -7.43
C GLY A 81 -11.21 -1.40 -7.73
N ILE A 82 -10.56 -0.83 -6.72
CA ILE A 82 -9.29 -0.12 -6.87
C ILE A 82 -8.17 -1.11 -7.14
N LYS A 83 -7.43 -0.89 -8.22
CA LYS A 83 -6.23 -1.64 -8.58
C LYS A 83 -5.02 -1.11 -7.82
N PHE A 84 -4.16 -2.01 -7.32
CA PHE A 84 -3.01 -1.59 -6.52
C PHE A 84 -1.77 -2.46 -6.72
N ILE A 85 -0.62 -1.88 -6.44
CA ILE A 85 0.68 -2.55 -6.28
C ILE A 85 1.28 -2.08 -4.97
N VAL A 86 1.59 -2.99 -4.04
CA VAL A 86 2.10 -2.65 -2.72
C VAL A 86 3.35 -3.47 -2.42
N ARG A 87 4.40 -2.81 -1.94
CA ARG A 87 5.59 -3.49 -1.46
C ARG A 87 5.35 -4.03 -0.05
N LEU A 88 5.65 -5.32 0.16
CA LEU A 88 5.58 -5.97 1.46
C LEU A 88 6.93 -5.87 2.21
N LYS A 89 6.86 -5.77 3.54
CA LYS A 89 8.02 -6.04 4.39
C LYS A 89 8.24 -7.56 4.48
N SER A 90 9.44 -7.98 4.77
CA SER A 90 9.74 -9.40 5.03
C SER A 90 8.98 -10.00 6.21
N SER A 91 8.49 -9.14 7.12
CA SER A 91 7.62 -9.53 8.25
C SER A 91 6.15 -9.71 7.87
N ASP A 92 5.71 -9.04 6.78
CA ASP A 92 4.31 -9.05 6.38
C ASP A 92 3.98 -10.36 5.66
N TYR A 93 2.86 -10.99 5.99
CA TYR A 93 2.47 -12.25 5.34
C TYR A 93 3.60 -13.28 5.26
N LYS A 94 4.41 -13.40 6.33
CA LYS A 94 5.64 -14.19 6.36
C LYS A 94 5.43 -15.64 5.94
N LYS A 95 4.32 -16.27 6.33
CA LYS A 95 3.99 -17.64 5.93
C LYS A 95 3.80 -17.74 4.43
N GLU A 96 3.02 -16.83 3.88
CA GLU A 96 2.70 -16.77 2.45
C GLU A 96 3.95 -16.47 1.63
N GLN A 97 4.75 -15.48 2.04
CA GLN A 97 6.02 -15.17 1.36
C GLN A 97 6.98 -16.35 1.38
N SER A 98 7.08 -17.08 2.51
CA SER A 98 7.95 -18.24 2.64
C SER A 98 7.48 -19.46 1.84
N SER A 99 6.19 -19.54 1.53
CA SER A 99 5.59 -20.64 0.76
C SER A 99 5.60 -20.41 -0.75
N LEU A 100 6.08 -19.26 -1.22
CA LEU A 100 6.16 -18.96 -2.65
C LEU A 100 7.14 -19.92 -3.34
N SER A 101 6.64 -20.81 -4.18
CA SER A 101 7.43 -21.73 -5.02
C SER A 101 7.92 -21.05 -6.30
N GLU A 102 7.21 -20.04 -6.77
CA GLU A 102 7.48 -19.29 -8.00
C GLU A 102 7.77 -17.83 -7.71
N ASN A 103 8.35 -17.13 -8.69
CA ASN A 103 8.63 -15.70 -8.57
C ASN A 103 7.39 -14.82 -8.76
N ASP A 104 6.31 -15.37 -9.32
CA ASP A 104 5.04 -14.72 -9.56
C ASP A 104 3.92 -15.74 -9.35
N GLN A 105 3.11 -15.54 -8.35
CA GLN A 105 2.14 -16.55 -7.91
C GLN A 105 0.91 -15.89 -7.28
N LEU A 106 -0.27 -16.42 -7.60
CA LEU A 106 -1.49 -16.09 -6.89
C LEU A 106 -1.53 -16.84 -5.55
N VAL A 107 -1.65 -16.12 -4.47
CA VAL A 107 -1.59 -16.65 -3.09
C VAL A 107 -2.92 -16.42 -2.39
N LYS A 108 -3.47 -17.48 -1.81
CA LYS A 108 -4.64 -17.42 -0.94
C LYS A 108 -4.22 -17.13 0.50
N ILE A 109 -4.77 -16.08 1.06
CA ILE A 109 -4.50 -15.63 2.43
C ILE A 109 -5.74 -15.91 3.27
N LYS A 110 -5.63 -16.89 4.16
CA LYS A 110 -6.73 -17.21 5.10
C LYS A 110 -6.86 -16.11 6.16
N LEU A 111 -8.08 -15.64 6.35
CA LEU A 111 -8.45 -14.66 7.36
C LEU A 111 -8.86 -15.38 8.65
N ASP A 112 -7.87 -16.04 9.27
CA ASP A 112 -8.07 -16.82 10.50
C ASP A 112 -8.22 -15.93 11.75
N LYS A 113 -8.56 -16.56 12.88
CA LYS A 113 -8.74 -15.85 14.17
C LYS A 113 -7.51 -15.03 14.58
N SER A 114 -6.30 -15.46 14.21
CA SER A 114 -5.08 -14.75 14.58
C SER A 114 -4.94 -13.40 13.85
N ARG A 115 -5.37 -13.35 12.60
CA ARG A 115 -5.39 -12.11 11.78
C ARG A 115 -6.54 -11.18 12.17
N ILE A 116 -7.73 -11.76 12.46
CA ILE A 116 -8.93 -11.00 12.81
C ILE A 116 -8.83 -10.39 14.22
N ARG A 117 -8.11 -11.03 15.13
CA ARG A 117 -8.07 -10.64 16.56
C ARG A 117 -7.84 -9.14 16.81
N HIS A 118 -7.00 -8.50 16.00
CA HIS A 118 -6.71 -7.07 16.13
C HIS A 118 -7.84 -6.16 15.64
N TYR A 119 -8.82 -6.72 14.94
CA TYR A 119 -9.96 -6.02 14.34
C TYR A 119 -11.29 -6.50 14.92
N GLU A 120 -11.30 -7.31 15.99
CA GLU A 120 -12.53 -7.77 16.63
C GLU A 120 -13.41 -6.59 17.07
N GLY A 121 -14.71 -6.70 16.79
CA GLY A 121 -15.68 -5.66 17.11
C GLY A 121 -15.64 -4.44 16.18
N THR A 122 -14.86 -4.47 15.13
CA THR A 122 -14.83 -3.44 14.09
C THR A 122 -15.52 -3.91 12.81
N ILE A 123 -15.90 -2.95 11.95
CA ILE A 123 -16.46 -3.24 10.61
C ILE A 123 -15.48 -4.10 9.80
N ASP A 124 -14.19 -3.78 9.87
CA ASP A 124 -13.14 -4.53 9.18
C ASP A 124 -13.08 -5.99 9.65
N GLY A 125 -13.16 -6.21 10.97
CA GLY A 125 -13.16 -7.55 11.54
C GLY A 125 -14.37 -8.39 11.09
N GLU A 126 -15.56 -7.81 11.02
CA GLU A 126 -16.76 -8.50 10.50
C GLU A 126 -16.62 -8.80 9.02
N ARG A 127 -16.11 -7.84 8.22
CA ARG A 127 -15.86 -8.06 6.79
C ARG A 127 -14.82 -9.16 6.54
N MET A 128 -13.76 -9.21 7.34
CA MET A 128 -12.76 -10.27 7.28
C MET A 128 -13.35 -11.66 7.61
N LYS A 129 -14.24 -11.74 8.59
CA LYS A 129 -14.94 -12.99 8.94
C LYS A 129 -15.86 -13.47 7.80
N GLU A 130 -16.59 -12.55 7.19
CA GLU A 130 -17.48 -12.83 6.07
C GLU A 130 -16.71 -13.39 4.87
N LEU A 131 -15.57 -12.78 4.52
CA LEU A 131 -14.76 -13.20 3.37
C LEU A 131 -14.03 -14.54 3.61
N GLY A 132 -13.54 -14.77 4.82
CA GLY A 132 -12.79 -15.97 5.20
C GLY A 132 -11.41 -16.12 4.55
N GLU A 133 -11.24 -15.69 3.31
CA GLU A 133 -9.96 -15.63 2.60
C GLU A 133 -9.94 -14.49 1.58
N ILE A 134 -8.73 -14.03 1.23
CA ILE A 134 -8.48 -13.14 0.09
C ILE A 134 -7.38 -13.75 -0.79
N SER A 135 -7.35 -13.34 -2.06
CA SER A 135 -6.30 -13.75 -3.00
C SER A 135 -5.48 -12.52 -3.41
N LEU A 136 -4.16 -12.62 -3.30
CA LEU A 136 -3.23 -11.61 -3.78
C LEU A 136 -2.19 -12.27 -4.69
N ARG A 137 -1.84 -11.63 -5.78
CA ARG A 137 -0.70 -12.00 -6.60
C ARG A 137 0.55 -11.46 -5.92
N MET A 138 1.50 -12.33 -5.61
CA MET A 138 2.78 -11.99 -4.99
C MET A 138 3.90 -12.20 -5.99
N ILE A 139 4.72 -11.16 -6.15
CA ILE A 139 5.81 -11.13 -7.13
C ILE A 139 7.14 -10.88 -6.41
N LYS A 140 8.09 -11.81 -6.54
CA LYS A 140 9.46 -11.65 -6.05
C LYS A 140 10.29 -10.86 -7.05
N ILE A 141 10.97 -9.84 -6.58
CA ILE A 141 11.92 -9.04 -7.36
C ILE A 141 13.29 -9.20 -6.72
N PRO A 142 14.24 -9.88 -7.39
CA PRO A 142 15.62 -9.91 -6.93
C PRO A 142 16.24 -8.51 -7.05
N LEU A 143 16.96 -8.09 -6.03
CA LEU A 143 17.75 -6.86 -6.02
C LEU A 143 19.22 -7.16 -6.20
N GLU A 144 20.02 -6.18 -6.63
CA GLU A 144 21.44 -6.31 -6.90
C GLU A 144 22.28 -6.82 -5.70
N ASN A 145 21.79 -6.57 -4.48
CA ASN A 145 22.43 -6.99 -3.22
C ASN A 145 21.96 -8.37 -2.71
N GLU A 146 21.45 -9.23 -3.58
CA GLU A 146 20.89 -10.55 -3.27
C GLU A 146 19.65 -10.52 -2.34
N SER A 147 19.16 -9.36 -1.95
CA SER A 147 17.91 -9.26 -1.21
C SER A 147 16.70 -9.39 -2.14
N LEU A 148 15.56 -9.78 -1.57
CA LEU A 148 14.32 -9.91 -2.32
C LEU A 148 13.33 -8.83 -1.88
N GLU A 149 12.74 -8.14 -2.85
CA GLU A 149 11.49 -7.42 -2.65
C GLU A 149 10.31 -8.32 -3.01
N VAL A 150 9.22 -8.17 -2.29
CA VAL A 150 7.95 -8.83 -2.63
C VAL A 150 6.90 -7.76 -2.84
N LEU A 151 6.29 -7.78 -4.00
CA LEU A 151 5.12 -6.96 -4.32
C LEU A 151 3.86 -7.81 -4.15
N ALA A 152 2.81 -7.19 -3.60
CA ALA A 152 1.47 -7.75 -3.57
C ALA A 152 0.54 -6.89 -4.44
N THR A 153 -0.32 -7.52 -5.22
CA THR A 153 -1.22 -6.82 -6.15
C THR A 153 -2.53 -7.61 -6.37
N ASN A 154 -3.58 -6.91 -6.77
CA ASN A 154 -4.82 -7.51 -7.30
C ASN A 154 -4.90 -7.45 -8.84
N LEU A 155 -3.82 -7.06 -9.51
CA LEU A 155 -3.72 -7.10 -10.97
C LEU A 155 -3.49 -8.54 -11.43
N SER A 156 -4.28 -9.01 -12.40
CA SER A 156 -4.15 -10.36 -12.94
C SER A 156 -2.93 -10.48 -13.86
N GLU A 157 -2.41 -11.69 -14.03
CA GLU A 157 -1.32 -11.97 -14.97
C GLU A 157 -1.75 -11.85 -16.43
N ILE A 158 -3.05 -11.95 -16.70
CA ILE A 158 -3.63 -11.78 -18.04
C ILE A 158 -3.61 -10.30 -18.45
N GLU A 159 -3.88 -9.38 -17.48
CA GLU A 159 -3.91 -7.94 -17.72
C GLU A 159 -2.50 -7.33 -17.69
N PHE A 160 -1.64 -7.83 -16.79
CA PHE A 160 -0.31 -7.28 -16.56
C PHE A 160 0.72 -8.39 -16.34
N SER A 161 1.73 -8.45 -17.20
CA SER A 161 2.88 -9.34 -17.02
C SER A 161 3.70 -8.95 -15.78
N THR A 162 4.53 -9.86 -15.29
CA THR A 162 5.48 -9.62 -14.19
C THR A 162 6.37 -8.41 -14.46
N ASN A 163 6.82 -8.23 -15.72
CA ASN A 163 7.70 -7.11 -16.07
C ASN A 163 6.98 -5.77 -16.03
N GLU A 164 5.75 -5.70 -16.53
CA GLU A 164 4.93 -4.48 -16.46
C GLU A 164 4.64 -4.07 -15.01
N ILE A 165 4.36 -5.04 -14.11
CA ILE A 165 4.20 -4.75 -12.68
C ILE A 165 5.49 -4.16 -12.08
N LYS A 166 6.66 -4.71 -12.45
CA LYS A 166 7.95 -4.18 -12.00
C LYS A 166 8.18 -2.75 -12.49
N GLU A 167 7.92 -2.50 -13.77
CA GLU A 167 8.06 -1.16 -14.38
C GLU A 167 7.14 -0.16 -13.71
N LEU A 168 5.85 -0.50 -13.53
CA LEU A 168 4.89 0.34 -12.82
C LEU A 168 5.37 0.66 -11.40
N TYR A 169 5.84 -0.34 -10.66
CA TYR A 169 6.35 -0.11 -9.31
C TYR A 169 7.60 0.79 -9.30
N HIS A 170 8.48 0.66 -10.28
CA HIS A 170 9.68 1.51 -10.42
C HIS A 170 9.34 2.98 -10.70
N MET A 171 8.21 3.27 -11.34
CA MET A 171 7.77 4.65 -11.57
C MET A 171 7.62 5.44 -10.26
N ARG A 172 7.38 4.77 -9.13
CA ARG A 172 7.34 5.40 -7.80
C ARG A 172 8.62 6.15 -7.45
N TRP A 173 9.78 5.69 -7.93
CA TRP A 173 11.08 6.34 -7.71
C TRP A 173 11.28 7.57 -8.60
N GLY A 174 10.45 7.78 -9.60
CA GLY A 174 10.44 8.97 -10.44
C GLY A 174 9.95 10.24 -9.73
N ILE A 175 9.45 10.12 -8.49
CA ILE A 175 9.23 11.24 -7.58
C ILE A 175 10.61 11.65 -7.05
N MET A 176 11.37 12.38 -7.88
CA MET A 176 12.61 13.00 -7.42
C MET A 176 12.27 14.00 -6.32
N PRO A 177 12.98 13.98 -5.17
CA PRO A 177 12.84 15.08 -4.24
C PRO A 177 13.22 16.34 -5.01
N ILE A 178 12.30 17.33 -5.02
CA ILE A 178 12.65 18.67 -5.45
C ILE A 178 13.67 19.13 -4.44
N SER A 179 14.95 19.00 -4.77
CA SER A 179 16.04 19.60 -4.00
C SER A 179 15.86 21.11 -4.12
N ALA A 180 15.48 21.73 -3.01
CA ALA A 180 15.48 23.18 -2.87
C ALA A 180 16.91 23.69 -2.89
#